data_e58a779c848c25fcb1770762723e3923
#
_entry.id   e58a779c848c25fcb1770762723e3923
#
_cell.length_a   1.000
_cell.length_b   1.000
_cell.length_c   1.000
_cell.angle_alpha   90.00
_cell.angle_beta   90.00
_cell.angle_gamma   90.00
#
_symmetry.space_group_name_H-M   'P 1'
#
loop_
_entity.id
_entity.type
_entity.pdbx_description
1 polymer ?
#
loop_
_entity_poly.entity_id
_entity_poly.type
_entity_poly.pdbx_seq_one_letter_code
_entity_poly.pdbx_strand_id
1 'polypeptide(L)'
;MQEKELSVDLSDFSLLVLCGGKAKRLKRRNKPLLPVKVNGQTKPMIDHIISACEGALDIIISANSDIETYKSRGRVVSDPLSLRGTEGPLVGLFEGLKVCSTRYLLVVPGDTPCLEKNWHHRLLKKIFQVGESVVVAND
;
A
#
# COMPACT_ATOMS: atom_id res chain seq x y z
N MET A 1 26.37 3.20 19.81
CA MET A 1 25.80 4.51 19.48
C MET A 1 25.26 4.57 18.07
N GLN A 2 26.13 4.36 17.12
CA GLN A 2 25.76 4.44 15.71
C GLN A 2 24.79 3.35 15.29
N GLU A 3 24.94 2.16 15.82
CA GLU A 3 24.00 1.08 15.53
C GLU A 3 22.60 1.43 16.00
N LYS A 4 22.49 2.10 17.15
CA LYS A 4 21.21 2.51 17.69
C LYS A 4 20.56 3.60 16.84
N GLU A 5 21.38 4.48 16.28
CA GLU A 5 20.89 5.52 15.37
C GLU A 5 20.49 4.96 14.02
N LEU A 6 21.16 3.89 13.59
CA LEU A 6 20.86 3.23 12.33
C LEU A 6 19.72 2.22 12.44
N SER A 7 19.33 1.84 13.66
CA SER A 7 18.21 0.95 13.83
C SER A 7 16.91 1.73 13.73
N VAL A 8 16.41 1.85 12.51
CA VAL A 8 15.11 2.45 12.24
C VAL A 8 14.04 1.60 12.88
N ASP A 9 13.08 2.22 13.53
CA ASP A 9 11.89 1.51 13.97
C ASP A 9 11.05 1.20 12.75
N LEU A 10 11.30 0.05 12.15
CA LEU A 10 10.62 -0.39 10.94
C LEU A 10 9.15 -0.76 11.17
N SER A 11 8.70 -0.71 12.43
CA SER A 11 7.30 -0.96 12.75
C SER A 11 6.46 0.30 12.79
N ASP A 12 7.07 1.50 12.72
CA ASP A 12 6.32 2.76 12.78
C ASP A 12 5.89 3.21 11.38
N PHE A 13 5.18 2.34 10.69
CA PHE A 13 4.67 2.65 9.37
C PHE A 13 3.28 2.06 9.16
N SER A 14 2.52 2.71 8.28
CA SER A 14 1.26 2.20 7.75
C SER A 14 1.47 1.83 6.29
N LEU A 15 0.72 0.83 5.83
CA LEU A 15 0.71 0.43 4.44
C LEU A 15 -0.55 1.00 3.78
N LEU A 16 -0.38 1.73 2.69
CA LEU A 16 -1.47 2.19 1.85
C LEU A 16 -1.43 1.43 0.52
N VAL A 17 -2.48 0.67 0.25
CA VAL A 17 -2.64 -0.04 -1.01
C VAL A 17 -3.63 0.71 -1.88
N LEU A 18 -3.20 1.11 -3.07
CA LEU A 18 -4.03 1.88 -4.00
C LEU A 18 -4.82 0.92 -4.89
N CYS A 19 -6.10 0.77 -4.59
CA CYS A 19 -7.00 -0.16 -5.29
C CYS A 19 -8.10 0.55 -6.07
N GLY A 20 -8.13 1.87 -6.06
CA GLY A 20 -9.12 2.65 -6.80
C GLY A 20 -8.71 2.87 -8.25
N GLY A 21 -9.61 3.44 -9.05
CA GLY A 21 -9.34 3.84 -10.41
C GLY A 21 -9.82 2.85 -11.46
N LYS A 22 -10.09 3.38 -12.65
CA LYS A 22 -10.64 2.59 -13.76
C LYS A 22 -9.66 1.56 -14.29
N ALA A 23 -8.38 1.89 -14.33
CA ALA A 23 -7.34 1.00 -14.83
C ALA A 23 -7.15 -0.25 -13.98
N LYS A 24 -7.67 -0.25 -12.77
CA LYS A 24 -7.57 -1.36 -11.83
C LYS A 24 -8.70 -2.38 -11.98
N ARG A 25 -9.58 -2.20 -12.95
CA ARG A 25 -10.70 -3.12 -13.16
C ARG A 25 -10.45 -4.00 -14.36
N LEU A 26 -10.78 -5.28 -14.22
CA LEU A 26 -10.73 -6.27 -15.29
C LEU A 26 -12.03 -7.06 -15.27
N LYS A 27 -12.75 -7.08 -16.40
CA LYS A 27 -14.04 -7.80 -16.52
C LYS A 27 -15.02 -7.44 -15.41
N ARG A 28 -15.16 -6.16 -15.08
CA ARG A 28 -15.99 -5.62 -14.00
C ARG A 28 -15.57 -6.02 -12.59
N ARG A 29 -14.39 -6.62 -12.44
CA ARG A 29 -13.86 -6.96 -11.13
C ARG A 29 -12.70 -6.03 -10.79
N ASN A 30 -12.54 -5.73 -9.51
CA ASN A 30 -11.37 -5.02 -9.03
C ASN A 30 -10.17 -5.93 -9.17
N LYS A 31 -9.19 -5.50 -9.96
CA LYS A 31 -8.01 -6.28 -10.26
C LYS A 31 -7.25 -6.74 -9.00
N PRO A 32 -7.07 -5.90 -7.96
CA PRO A 32 -6.40 -6.36 -6.73
C PRO A 32 -7.09 -7.52 -6.02
N LEU A 33 -8.37 -7.77 -6.29
CA LEU A 33 -9.11 -8.87 -5.70
C LEU A 33 -9.04 -10.15 -6.53
N LEU A 34 -8.44 -10.12 -7.71
CA LEU A 34 -8.30 -11.30 -8.54
C LEU A 34 -7.22 -12.22 -7.99
N PRO A 35 -7.49 -13.54 -7.93
CA PRO A 35 -6.48 -14.48 -7.47
C PRO A 35 -5.34 -14.63 -8.48
N VAL A 36 -4.12 -14.65 -7.98
CA VAL A 36 -2.94 -14.94 -8.78
C VAL A 36 -2.01 -15.86 -7.98
N LYS A 37 -1.25 -16.65 -8.71
CA LYS A 37 -0.30 -17.56 -8.10
C LYS A 37 1.08 -16.90 -8.02
N VAL A 38 1.59 -16.77 -6.81
CA VAL A 38 2.93 -16.24 -6.55
C VAL A 38 3.60 -17.17 -5.55
N ASN A 39 4.78 -17.66 -5.91
CA ASN A 39 5.56 -18.58 -5.06
C ASN A 39 4.74 -19.79 -4.61
N GLY A 40 3.94 -20.35 -5.51
CA GLY A 40 3.15 -21.54 -5.24
C GLY A 40 1.83 -21.30 -4.50
N GLN A 41 1.54 -20.08 -4.09
CA GLN A 41 0.29 -19.74 -3.40
C GLN A 41 -0.65 -18.98 -4.32
N THR A 42 -1.90 -19.41 -4.38
CA THR A 42 -2.95 -18.73 -5.14
C THR A 42 -3.86 -17.97 -4.18
N LYS A 43 -3.87 -16.67 -4.29
CA LYS A 43 -4.73 -15.80 -3.48
C LYS A 43 -4.84 -14.43 -4.18
N PRO A 44 -5.79 -13.58 -3.77
CA PRO A 44 -5.92 -12.26 -4.38
C PRO A 44 -4.62 -11.46 -4.37
N MET A 45 -4.41 -10.65 -5.41
CA MET A 45 -3.20 -9.85 -5.53
C MET A 45 -2.91 -9.02 -4.27
N ILE A 46 -3.94 -8.40 -3.70
CA ILE A 46 -3.78 -7.58 -2.50
C ILE A 46 -3.24 -8.40 -1.32
N ASP A 47 -3.62 -9.66 -1.21
CA ASP A 47 -3.16 -10.50 -0.11
C ASP A 47 -1.68 -10.84 -0.23
N HIS A 48 -1.18 -10.99 -1.46
CA HIS A 48 0.26 -11.13 -1.68
C HIS A 48 1.02 -9.86 -1.27
N ILE A 49 0.46 -8.70 -1.60
CA ILE A 49 1.07 -7.41 -1.26
C ILE A 49 1.15 -7.23 0.25
N ILE A 50 0.06 -7.48 0.95
CA ILE A 50 0.01 -7.35 2.40
C ILE A 50 1.00 -8.32 3.07
N SER A 51 1.06 -9.54 2.58
CA SER A 51 1.99 -10.56 3.12
C SER A 51 3.46 -10.16 2.93
N ALA A 52 3.75 -9.43 1.85
CA ALA A 52 5.12 -8.99 1.57
C ALA A 52 5.55 -7.78 2.42
N CYS A 53 4.62 -7.13 3.11
CA CYS A 53 4.87 -5.91 3.90
C CYS A 53 4.61 -6.17 5.37
N GLU A 54 5.32 -7.11 5.97
CA GLU A 54 5.15 -7.44 7.38
C GLU A 54 5.48 -6.26 8.30
N GLY A 55 4.74 -6.17 9.38
CA GLY A 55 5.03 -5.21 10.44
C GLY A 55 4.26 -3.91 10.37
N ALA A 56 3.43 -3.71 9.35
CA ALA A 56 2.61 -2.49 9.28
C ALA A 56 1.67 -2.41 10.49
N LEU A 57 1.68 -1.27 11.17
CA LEU A 57 0.79 -1.03 12.30
C LEU A 57 -0.65 -0.83 11.86
N ASP A 58 -0.85 -0.33 10.65
CA ASP A 58 -2.17 -0.11 10.08
C ASP A 58 -2.10 -0.40 8.58
N ILE A 59 -3.17 -0.98 8.06
CA ILE A 59 -3.31 -1.23 6.63
C ILE A 59 -4.46 -0.37 6.14
N ILE A 60 -4.17 0.51 5.19
CA ILE A 60 -5.13 1.44 4.61
C ILE A 60 -5.31 1.04 3.15
N ILE A 61 -6.55 0.96 2.72
CA ILE A 61 -6.87 0.56 1.36
C ILE A 61 -7.69 1.66 0.71
N SER A 62 -7.17 2.22 -0.37
CA SER A 62 -7.90 3.22 -1.16
C SER A 62 -8.73 2.49 -2.19
N ALA A 63 -10.05 2.53 -2.06
CA ALA A 63 -10.96 1.83 -2.96
C ALA A 63 -12.29 2.56 -3.07
N ASN A 64 -12.91 2.50 -4.24
CA ASN A 64 -14.19 3.14 -4.51
C ASN A 64 -15.32 2.13 -4.77
N SER A 65 -15.01 0.84 -4.74
CA SER A 65 -15.97 -0.25 -4.91
C SER A 65 -15.48 -1.47 -4.14
N ASP A 66 -16.35 -2.46 -3.97
CA ASP A 66 -16.06 -3.68 -3.19
C ASP A 66 -15.56 -3.37 -1.77
N ILE A 67 -16.14 -2.31 -1.19
CA ILE A 67 -15.70 -1.77 0.11
C ILE A 67 -15.71 -2.83 1.20
N GLU A 68 -16.79 -3.61 1.28
CA GLU A 68 -16.91 -4.63 2.34
C GLU A 68 -15.86 -5.72 2.21
N THR A 69 -15.52 -6.08 0.97
CA THR A 69 -14.48 -7.08 0.72
C THR A 69 -13.11 -6.56 1.17
N TYR A 70 -12.81 -5.31 0.87
CA TYR A 70 -11.55 -4.71 1.31
C TYR A 70 -11.49 -4.49 2.81
N LYS A 71 -12.62 -4.21 3.46
CA LYS A 71 -12.64 -3.98 4.91
C LYS A 71 -12.16 -5.17 5.72
N SER A 72 -12.27 -6.37 5.20
CA SER A 72 -11.74 -7.55 5.89
C SER A 72 -10.21 -7.55 5.99
N ARG A 73 -9.54 -6.69 5.21
CA ARG A 73 -8.08 -6.62 5.15
C ARG A 73 -7.49 -5.38 5.82
N GLY A 74 -8.28 -4.31 5.95
CA GLY A 74 -7.78 -3.08 6.54
C GLY A 74 -8.82 -1.98 6.51
N ARG A 75 -8.38 -0.78 6.85
CA ARG A 75 -9.21 0.41 6.82
C ARG A 75 -9.38 0.87 5.38
N VAL A 76 -10.62 1.07 4.95
CA VAL A 76 -10.89 1.54 3.59
C VAL A 76 -11.12 3.04 3.60
N VAL A 77 -10.45 3.74 2.68
CA VAL A 77 -10.73 5.15 2.37
C VAL A 77 -11.19 5.22 0.92
N SER A 78 -12.12 6.12 0.65
CA SER A 78 -12.68 6.29 -0.69
C SER A 78 -12.49 7.72 -1.15
N ASP A 79 -12.41 7.90 -2.47
CA ASP A 79 -12.31 9.24 -3.04
C ASP A 79 -13.62 10.00 -2.80
N PRO A 80 -13.55 11.30 -2.52
CA PRO A 80 -14.76 12.12 -2.47
C PRO A 80 -15.54 12.01 -3.79
N LEU A 81 -16.87 12.03 -3.70
CA LEU A 81 -17.72 11.91 -4.89
C LEU A 81 -17.37 12.95 -5.96
N SER A 82 -17.02 14.16 -5.52
CA SER A 82 -16.65 15.25 -6.44
C SER A 82 -15.37 14.97 -7.23
N LEU A 83 -14.53 14.05 -6.76
CA LEU A 83 -13.25 13.73 -7.40
C LEU A 83 -13.25 12.36 -8.05
N ARG A 84 -14.34 11.60 -7.94
CA ARG A 84 -14.44 10.30 -8.58
C ARG A 84 -14.43 10.46 -10.09
N GLY A 85 -13.69 9.61 -10.75
CA GLY A 85 -13.45 9.73 -12.19
C GLY A 85 -12.21 10.53 -12.54
N THR A 86 -11.63 11.25 -11.59
CA THR A 86 -10.32 11.87 -11.76
C THR A 86 -9.29 10.76 -11.84
N GLU A 87 -8.46 10.81 -12.85
CA GLU A 87 -7.47 9.76 -13.05
C GLU A 87 -6.22 10.00 -12.21
N GLY A 88 -5.56 8.89 -11.89
CA GLY A 88 -4.29 8.89 -11.19
C GLY A 88 -4.41 8.55 -9.70
N PRO A 89 -3.27 8.27 -9.06
CA PRO A 89 -3.23 7.79 -7.70
C PRO A 89 -3.26 8.89 -6.64
N LEU A 90 -3.19 10.16 -7.05
CA LEU A 90 -3.01 11.26 -6.10
C LEU A 90 -4.16 11.42 -5.12
N VAL A 91 -5.40 11.18 -5.56
CA VAL A 91 -6.56 11.31 -4.67
C VAL A 91 -6.51 10.24 -3.59
N GLY A 92 -6.23 8.99 -3.98
CA GLY A 92 -6.09 7.89 -3.02
C GLY A 92 -4.95 8.13 -2.03
N LEU A 93 -3.83 8.64 -2.52
CA LEU A 93 -2.69 8.98 -1.66
C LEU A 93 -3.08 10.06 -0.65
N PHE A 94 -3.77 11.09 -1.10
CA PHE A 94 -4.21 12.17 -0.24
C PHE A 94 -5.16 11.69 0.85
N GLU A 95 -6.15 10.86 0.48
CA GLU A 95 -7.09 10.30 1.45
C GLU A 95 -6.38 9.38 2.45
N GLY A 96 -5.42 8.60 1.99
CA GLY A 96 -4.61 7.75 2.87
C GLY A 96 -3.77 8.56 3.85
N LEU A 97 -3.16 9.64 3.39
CA LEU A 97 -2.37 10.52 4.24
C LEU A 97 -3.20 11.14 5.37
N LYS A 98 -4.47 11.48 5.08
CA LYS A 98 -5.34 12.08 6.09
C LYS A 98 -5.61 11.16 7.28
N VAL A 99 -5.60 9.86 7.08
CA VAL A 99 -5.88 8.89 8.15
C VAL A 99 -4.62 8.20 8.68
N CYS A 100 -3.47 8.49 8.10
CA CYS A 100 -2.21 7.91 8.54
C CYS A 100 -1.79 8.48 9.89
N SER A 101 -1.59 7.60 10.88
CA SER A 101 -1.18 8.01 12.22
C SER A 101 0.24 7.59 12.58
N THR A 102 0.92 6.92 11.67
CA THR A 102 2.29 6.46 11.87
C THR A 102 3.29 7.46 11.26
N ARG A 103 4.54 7.30 11.63
CA ARG A 103 5.60 8.18 11.15
C ARG A 103 5.80 8.08 9.65
N TYR A 104 5.68 6.87 9.11
CA TYR A 104 5.89 6.61 7.69
C TYR A 104 4.64 6.05 7.05
N LEU A 105 4.42 6.41 5.81
CA LEU A 105 3.39 5.82 4.97
C LEU A 105 4.06 5.14 3.79
N LEU A 106 3.90 3.83 3.71
CA LEU A 106 4.37 3.02 2.60
C LEU A 106 3.23 2.88 1.60
N VAL A 107 3.44 3.31 0.37
CA VAL A 107 2.39 3.33 -0.65
C VAL A 107 2.73 2.33 -1.76
N VAL A 108 1.76 1.52 -2.12
CA VAL A 108 1.96 0.48 -3.13
C VAL A 108 0.70 0.36 -3.99
N PRO A 109 0.85 0.18 -5.32
CA PRO A 109 -0.30 -0.14 -6.17
C PRO A 109 -0.85 -1.53 -5.86
N GLY A 110 -2.16 -1.68 -5.96
CA GLY A 110 -2.85 -2.93 -5.66
C GLY A 110 -2.71 -4.02 -6.72
N ASP A 111 -1.98 -3.75 -7.79
CA ASP A 111 -1.79 -4.70 -8.89
C ASP A 111 -0.32 -5.12 -9.07
N THR A 112 0.48 -5.04 -8.01
CA THR A 112 1.89 -5.47 -8.01
C THR A 112 2.10 -6.60 -7.02
N PRO A 113 1.64 -7.83 -7.32
CA PRO A 113 1.65 -8.92 -6.34
C PRO A 113 3.01 -9.59 -6.15
N CYS A 114 3.99 -9.36 -7.02
CA CYS A 114 5.27 -10.07 -7.01
C CYS A 114 6.36 -9.32 -6.25
N LEU A 115 6.03 -8.79 -5.08
CA LEU A 115 6.98 -8.11 -4.22
C LEU A 115 7.74 -9.11 -3.37
N GLU A 116 9.04 -8.90 -3.21
CA GLU A 116 9.83 -9.69 -2.27
C GLU A 116 9.38 -9.41 -0.84
N LYS A 117 9.42 -10.45 0.00
CA LYS A 117 9.08 -10.28 1.41
C LYS A 117 9.99 -9.24 2.04
N ASN A 118 9.38 -8.30 2.77
CA ASN A 118 10.07 -7.23 3.47
C ASN A 118 10.87 -6.29 2.56
N TRP A 119 10.44 -6.15 1.31
CA TRP A 119 11.03 -5.22 0.34
C TRP A 119 11.04 -3.78 0.87
N HIS A 120 10.07 -3.44 1.69
CA HIS A 120 9.88 -2.10 2.23
C HIS A 120 10.96 -1.66 3.22
N HIS A 121 11.71 -2.61 3.78
CA HIS A 121 12.77 -2.27 4.74
C HIS A 121 13.83 -1.36 4.12
N ARG A 122 14.16 -1.57 2.85
CA ARG A 122 15.12 -0.72 2.15
C ARG A 122 14.64 0.70 2.00
N LEU A 123 13.37 0.88 1.69
CA LEU A 123 12.78 2.22 1.55
C LEU A 123 12.77 2.96 2.88
N LEU A 124 12.38 2.30 3.94
CA LEU A 124 12.33 2.90 5.26
C LEU A 124 13.72 3.29 5.76
N LYS A 125 14.71 2.44 5.53
CA LYS A 125 16.08 2.76 5.87
C LYS A 125 16.60 3.95 5.06
N LYS A 126 16.28 3.99 3.78
CA LYS A 126 16.73 5.05 2.89
C LYS A 126 16.17 6.41 3.30
N ILE A 127 14.86 6.49 3.57
CA ILE A 127 14.25 7.76 3.97
C ILE A 127 14.82 8.26 5.30
N PHE A 128 15.12 7.36 6.20
CA PHE A 128 15.75 7.71 7.47
C PHE A 128 17.17 8.23 7.26
N GLN A 129 17.97 7.53 6.44
CA GLN A 129 19.37 7.85 6.22
C GLN A 129 19.58 9.18 5.51
N VAL A 130 18.76 9.47 4.50
CA VAL A 130 18.95 10.68 3.68
C VAL A 130 18.14 11.87 4.20
N GLY A 131 17.23 11.67 5.15
CA GLY A 131 16.42 12.75 5.69
C GLY A 131 15.41 13.32 4.70
N GLU A 132 15.12 12.60 3.64
CA GLU A 132 14.16 13.04 2.63
C GLU A 132 12.72 12.78 3.10
N SER A 133 11.79 13.53 2.53
CA SER A 133 10.39 13.34 2.83
C SER A 133 9.77 12.21 2.01
N VAL A 134 10.33 11.91 0.85
CA VAL A 134 9.82 10.88 -0.06
C VAL A 134 10.98 10.10 -0.66
N VAL A 135 10.82 8.79 -0.70
CA VAL A 135 11.73 7.88 -1.39
C VAL A 135 10.91 6.98 -2.30
N VAL A 136 11.37 6.80 -3.52
CA VAL A 136 10.68 6.00 -4.52
C VAL A 136 11.59 4.85 -4.93
N ALA A 137 11.02 3.64 -5.01
CA ALA A 137 11.73 2.49 -5.56
C ALA A 137 11.72 2.57 -7.08
N ASN A 138 12.87 2.38 -7.68
CA ASN A 138 13.01 2.31 -9.13
C ASN A 138 13.30 0.85 -9.53
N ASP A 139 12.79 0.49 -10.68
CA ASP A 139 13.06 -0.82 -11.25
C ASP A 139 14.51 -0.95 -11.74
#